data_1561733ff4eab6fd433e416e88ff946a
#
_entry.id   1561733ff4eab6fd433e416e88ff946a
#
_cell.length_a   1.000
_cell.length_b   1.000
_cell.length_c   1.000
_cell.angle_alpha   90.00
_cell.angle_beta   90.00
_cell.angle_gamma   90.00
#
_symmetry.space_group_name_H-M   'P 1'
#
loop_
_entity.id
_entity.type
_entity.pdbx_description
1 polymer ?
#
loop_
_entity_poly.entity_id
_entity_poly.type
_entity_poly.pdbx_seq_one_letter_code
_entity_poly.pdbx_strand_id
1 'polypeptide(L)'
;MNIKETAQKYSDYIIETRRYLHMHPELSTKEYETSKFVQSELDKIGVPYVQCGLETGVLATIKGGKPGKTILIRGDMDALPVPEENDLPYKSTVDGVMHACGHDTHTAMML
;
A
#
# COMPACT_ATOMS: atom_id res chain seq x y z
N MET A 1 17.98 -9.67 15.32
CA MET A 1 17.09 -9.75 14.12
C MET A 1 17.92 -9.42 12.88
N ASN A 2 17.91 -10.28 11.90
CA ASN A 2 18.50 -9.98 10.59
C ASN A 2 17.39 -9.37 9.70
N ILE A 3 17.44 -8.07 9.46
CA ILE A 3 16.42 -7.33 8.71
C ILE A 3 16.28 -7.87 7.28
N LYS A 4 17.41 -8.20 6.62
CA LYS A 4 17.40 -8.74 5.25
C LYS A 4 16.69 -10.08 5.17
N GLU A 5 16.98 -10.99 6.06
CA GLU A 5 16.34 -12.31 6.11
C GLU A 5 14.84 -12.19 6.47
N THR A 6 14.51 -11.28 7.38
CA THR A 6 13.11 -11.02 7.73
C THR A 6 12.34 -10.44 6.55
N ALA A 7 12.87 -9.44 5.87
CA ALA A 7 12.25 -8.87 4.67
C ALA A 7 12.07 -9.93 3.57
N GLN A 8 13.03 -10.81 3.40
CA GLN A 8 12.97 -11.88 2.40
C GLN A 8 11.84 -12.88 2.65
N LYS A 9 11.45 -13.12 3.91
CA LYS A 9 10.29 -13.96 4.26
C LYS A 9 8.97 -13.37 3.79
N TYR A 10 8.89 -12.06 3.65
CA TYR A 10 7.68 -11.36 3.23
C TYR A 10 7.69 -10.97 1.75
N SER A 11 8.72 -11.37 0.99
CA SER A 11 8.87 -10.97 -0.42
C SER A 11 7.67 -11.34 -1.27
N ASP A 12 7.15 -12.56 -1.13
CA ASP A 12 6.00 -13.01 -1.91
C ASP A 12 4.74 -12.20 -1.56
N TYR A 13 4.49 -11.96 -0.29
CA TYR A 13 3.39 -11.10 0.17
C TYR A 13 3.50 -9.68 -0.41
N ILE A 14 4.69 -9.08 -0.36
CA ILE A 14 4.92 -7.73 -0.90
C ILE A 14 4.69 -7.71 -2.41
N ILE A 15 5.18 -8.71 -3.14
CA ILE A 15 5.02 -8.82 -4.60
C ILE A 15 3.54 -8.98 -4.97
N GLU A 16 2.81 -9.87 -4.30
CA GLU A 16 1.39 -10.12 -4.55
C GLU A 16 0.55 -8.88 -4.23
N THR A 17 0.81 -8.26 -3.08
CA THR A 17 0.15 -7.01 -2.67
C THR A 17 0.39 -5.89 -3.69
N ARG A 18 1.64 -5.70 -4.12
CA ARG A 18 1.99 -4.72 -5.14
C ARG A 18 1.28 -4.98 -6.47
N ARG A 19 1.23 -6.22 -6.93
CA ARG A 19 0.55 -6.60 -8.17
C ARG A 19 -0.95 -6.38 -8.10
N TYR A 20 -1.56 -6.69 -6.96
CA TYR A 20 -2.97 -6.39 -6.71
C TYR A 20 -3.26 -4.89 -6.83
N LEU A 21 -2.49 -4.05 -6.15
CA LEU A 21 -2.61 -2.60 -6.20
C LEU A 21 -2.39 -2.06 -7.62
N HIS A 22 -1.41 -2.61 -8.34
CA HIS A 22 -1.11 -2.23 -9.72
C HIS A 22 -2.27 -2.51 -10.68
N MET A 23 -2.97 -3.61 -10.47
CA MET A 23 -4.16 -3.97 -11.26
C MET A 23 -5.39 -3.11 -10.96
N HIS A 24 -5.45 -2.50 -9.76
CA HIS A 24 -6.61 -1.74 -9.28
C HIS A 24 -6.23 -0.30 -8.90
N PRO A 25 -5.68 0.47 -9.84
CA PRO A 25 -5.21 1.82 -9.55
C PRO A 25 -6.39 2.79 -9.39
N GLU A 26 -6.23 3.72 -8.46
CA GLU A 26 -7.18 4.81 -8.23
C GLU A 26 -6.45 6.15 -8.17
N LEU A 27 -7.07 7.20 -8.69
CA LEU A 27 -6.52 8.54 -8.74
C LEU A 27 -6.44 9.19 -7.35
N SER A 28 -5.55 10.17 -7.21
CA SER A 28 -5.38 10.96 -6.00
C SER A 28 -6.71 11.52 -5.48
N THR A 29 -6.91 11.40 -4.19
CA THR A 29 -8.13 11.76 -3.44
C THR A 29 -9.36 10.88 -3.72
N LYS A 30 -9.23 9.84 -4.53
CA LYS A 30 -10.30 8.89 -4.88
C LYS A 30 -9.90 7.43 -4.63
N GLU A 31 -8.92 7.20 -3.77
CA GLU A 31 -8.37 5.88 -3.45
C GLU A 31 -9.27 5.10 -2.48
N TYR A 32 -10.57 5.05 -2.74
CA TYR A 32 -11.57 4.46 -1.82
C TYR A 32 -11.40 2.96 -1.65
N GLU A 33 -11.26 2.23 -2.74
CA GLU A 33 -11.09 0.76 -2.68
C GLU A 33 -9.66 0.39 -2.25
N THR A 34 -8.67 1.17 -2.65
CA THR A 34 -7.28 1.03 -2.18
C THR A 34 -7.21 1.22 -0.66
N SER A 35 -7.88 2.23 -0.13
CA SER A 35 -7.98 2.47 1.31
C SER A 35 -8.63 1.29 2.04
N LYS A 36 -9.74 0.77 1.54
CA LYS A 36 -10.41 -0.42 2.10
C LYS A 36 -9.51 -1.65 2.05
N PHE A 37 -8.78 -1.84 0.96
CA PHE A 37 -7.82 -2.93 0.84
C PHE A 37 -6.73 -2.82 1.91
N VAL A 38 -6.11 -1.65 2.07
CA VAL A 38 -5.10 -1.39 3.11
C VAL A 38 -5.66 -1.67 4.50
N GLN A 39 -6.88 -1.21 4.80
CA GLN A 39 -7.55 -1.48 6.08
C GLN A 39 -7.75 -2.97 6.30
N SER A 40 -8.19 -3.70 5.27
CA SER A 40 -8.39 -5.16 5.37
C SER A 40 -7.08 -5.92 5.61
N GLU A 41 -5.98 -5.47 5.03
CA GLU A 41 -4.66 -6.06 5.28
C GLU A 41 -4.19 -5.77 6.72
N LEU A 42 -4.38 -4.55 7.21
CA LEU A 42 -4.08 -4.19 8.61
C LEU A 42 -4.90 -5.01 9.61
N ASP A 43 -6.18 -5.29 9.31
CA ASP A 43 -7.02 -6.17 10.11
C ASP A 43 -6.45 -7.60 10.18
N LYS A 44 -6.00 -8.15 9.04
CA LYS A 44 -5.36 -9.48 8.97
C LYS A 44 -4.05 -9.54 9.76
N ILE A 45 -3.26 -8.48 9.70
CA ILE A 45 -1.98 -8.34 10.43
C ILE A 45 -2.23 -8.11 11.92
N GLY A 46 -3.38 -7.56 12.28
CA GLY A 46 -3.75 -7.23 13.67
C GLY A 46 -3.19 -5.89 14.13
N VAL A 47 -2.97 -4.95 13.23
CA VAL A 47 -2.48 -3.60 13.54
C VAL A 47 -3.65 -2.61 13.60
N PRO A 48 -3.89 -1.93 14.73
CA PRO A 48 -4.96 -0.94 14.85
C PRO A 48 -4.67 0.29 13.97
N TYR A 49 -5.73 0.83 13.38
CA TYR A 49 -5.66 2.00 12.53
C TYR A 49 -6.87 2.90 12.72
N VAL A 50 -6.75 4.12 12.24
CA VAL A 50 -7.84 5.08 12.11
C VAL A 50 -7.81 5.70 10.71
N GLN A 51 -8.95 6.11 10.21
CA GLN A 51 -9.02 6.93 9.01
C GLN A 51 -8.55 8.35 9.34
N CYS A 52 -7.74 8.94 8.48
CA CYS A 52 -7.16 10.27 8.74
C CYS A 52 -7.11 11.12 7.45
N GLY A 53 -7.02 12.44 7.65
CA GLY A 53 -6.94 13.39 6.56
C GLY A 53 -8.18 13.38 5.67
N LEU A 54 -7.96 13.19 4.37
CA LEU A 54 -9.04 12.94 3.41
C LEU A 54 -9.66 11.55 3.68
N GLU A 55 -10.84 11.31 3.13
CA GLU A 55 -11.62 10.08 3.36
C GLU A 55 -10.87 8.77 3.04
N THR A 56 -9.74 8.84 2.35
CA THR A 56 -8.94 7.69 1.91
C THR A 56 -7.69 7.45 2.74
N GLY A 57 -7.25 8.40 3.56
CA GLY A 57 -6.05 8.25 4.38
C GLY A 57 -6.21 7.22 5.49
N VAL A 58 -5.16 6.45 5.75
CA VAL A 58 -5.11 5.43 6.82
C VAL A 58 -3.89 5.67 7.70
N LEU A 59 -4.10 5.81 9.00
CA LEU A 59 -3.05 5.94 10.00
C LEU A 59 -3.04 4.70 10.89
N ALA A 60 -2.06 3.84 10.68
CA ALA A 60 -1.84 2.66 11.51
C ALA A 60 -0.86 2.96 12.64
N THR A 61 -1.07 2.36 13.81
CA THR A 61 -0.23 2.58 14.99
C THR A 61 0.31 1.26 15.52
N ILE A 62 1.63 1.10 15.52
CA ILE A 62 2.31 -0.02 16.16
C ILE A 62 2.86 0.44 17.51
N LYS A 63 2.33 -0.11 18.58
CA LYS A 63 2.81 0.19 19.93
C LYS A 63 4.04 -0.65 20.26
N GLY A 64 5.18 0.00 20.46
CA GLY A 64 6.40 -0.67 20.88
C GLY A 64 6.33 -1.26 22.29
N GLY A 65 7.22 -2.22 22.57
CA GLY A 65 7.28 -2.90 23.87
C GLY A 65 7.94 -2.11 25.00
N LYS A 66 8.52 -0.93 24.71
CA LYS A 66 9.22 -0.08 25.69
C LYS A 66 8.86 1.39 25.50
N PRO A 67 8.90 2.22 26.55
CA PRO A 67 8.75 3.66 26.41
C PRO A 67 9.83 4.24 25.46
N GLY A 68 9.45 5.18 24.63
CA GLY A 68 10.36 5.81 23.68
C GLY A 68 9.69 6.87 22.84
N LYS A 69 10.42 7.34 21.84
CA LYS A 69 9.91 8.31 20.87
C LYS A 69 9.03 7.61 19.83
N THR A 70 8.11 8.36 19.25
CA THR A 70 7.30 7.93 18.12
C THR A 70 7.97 8.31 16.81
N ILE A 71 8.01 7.39 15.86
CA ILE A 71 8.47 7.62 14.49
C ILE A 71 7.23 7.52 13.59
N LEU A 72 7.09 8.46 12.66
CA LEU A 72 6.08 8.42 11.61
C LEU A 72 6.77 8.05 10.29
N ILE A 73 6.26 7.01 9.64
CA ILE A 73 6.66 6.64 8.27
C ILE A 73 5.47 6.90 7.37
N ARG A 74 5.71 7.52 6.21
CA ARG A 74 4.67 7.85 5.24
C ARG A 74 4.87 7.07 3.95
N GLY A 75 3.81 6.49 3.43
CA GLY A 75 3.67 5.99 2.07
C GLY A 75 2.49 6.65 1.38
N ASP A 76 2.49 6.64 0.07
CA ASP A 76 1.41 7.11 -0.78
C ASP A 76 0.80 5.95 -1.57
N MET A 77 -0.45 6.10 -2.04
CA MET A 77 -1.19 5.00 -2.65
C MET A 77 -1.98 5.38 -3.90
N ASP A 78 -1.84 6.62 -4.36
CA ASP A 78 -2.52 7.12 -5.56
C ASP A 78 -1.81 6.71 -6.85
N ALA A 79 -2.59 6.54 -7.90
CA ALA A 79 -2.16 6.30 -9.27
C ALA A 79 -2.25 7.56 -10.12
N LEU A 80 -1.79 7.48 -11.36
CA LEU A 80 -1.75 8.59 -12.30
C LEU A 80 -2.75 8.38 -13.45
N PRO A 81 -3.26 9.49 -14.05
CA PRO A 81 -4.16 9.45 -15.20
C PRO A 81 -3.36 9.18 -16.50
N VAL A 82 -2.75 8.01 -16.57
CA VAL A 82 -1.89 7.57 -17.68
C VAL A 82 -2.33 6.17 -18.09
N PRO A 83 -2.51 5.89 -19.40
CA PRO A 83 -2.81 4.54 -19.85
C PRO A 83 -1.59 3.62 -19.69
N GLU A 84 -1.81 2.40 -19.27
CA GLU A 84 -0.74 1.39 -19.21
C GLU A 84 -0.53 0.74 -20.56
N GLU A 85 0.65 0.91 -21.15
CA GLU A 85 1.06 0.34 -22.41
C GLU A 85 1.84 -0.99 -22.27
N ASN A 86 2.16 -1.40 -21.03
CA ASN A 86 2.86 -2.64 -20.77
C ASN A 86 1.95 -3.86 -21.04
N ASP A 87 2.54 -4.93 -21.56
CA ASP A 87 1.88 -6.23 -21.68
C ASP A 87 2.32 -7.12 -20.51
N LEU A 88 1.59 -7.03 -19.41
CA LEU A 88 1.88 -7.71 -18.16
C LEU A 88 0.65 -8.44 -17.63
N PRO A 89 0.81 -9.62 -16.98
CA PRO A 89 -0.31 -10.36 -16.40
C PRO A 89 -1.01 -9.61 -15.25
N TYR A 90 -0.35 -8.62 -14.66
CA TYR A 90 -0.89 -7.72 -13.61
C TYR A 90 -1.05 -6.28 -14.09
N LYS A 91 -1.28 -6.09 -15.38
CA LYS A 91 -1.59 -4.79 -15.99
C LYS A 91 -2.81 -4.14 -15.31
N SER A 92 -2.85 -2.81 -15.29
CA SER A 92 -4.02 -2.05 -14.85
C SER A 92 -5.30 -2.55 -15.52
N THR A 93 -6.35 -2.75 -14.73
CA THR A 93 -7.69 -3.09 -15.21
C THR A 93 -8.57 -1.84 -15.40
N VAL A 94 -8.02 -0.65 -15.11
CA VAL A 94 -8.71 0.63 -15.22
C VAL A 94 -8.15 1.39 -16.42
N ASP A 95 -8.98 1.62 -17.42
CA ASP A 95 -8.57 2.34 -18.63
C ASP A 95 -8.15 3.77 -18.29
N GLY A 96 -7.00 4.18 -18.83
CA GLY A 96 -6.43 5.51 -18.62
C GLY A 96 -5.87 5.80 -17.23
N VAL A 97 -5.77 4.80 -16.35
CA VAL A 97 -5.20 4.95 -15.00
C VAL A 97 -4.15 3.88 -14.74
N MET A 98 -3.00 4.27 -14.24
CA MET A 98 -1.87 3.37 -13.99
C MET A 98 -1.05 3.83 -12.79
N HIS A 99 -0.51 2.88 -12.03
CA HIS A 99 0.59 3.14 -11.10
C HIS A 99 1.91 3.33 -11.88
N ALA A 100 2.11 4.51 -12.44
CA ALA A 100 3.27 4.83 -13.27
C ALA A 100 4.45 5.46 -12.50
N CYS A 101 4.29 5.71 -11.20
CA CYS A 101 5.34 6.28 -10.35
C CYS A 101 5.97 5.23 -9.41
N GLY A 102 5.16 4.37 -8.79
CA GLY A 102 5.62 3.36 -7.84
C GLY A 102 4.92 3.41 -6.48
N HIS A 103 3.81 4.13 -6.34
CA HIS A 103 3.06 4.23 -5.10
C HIS A 103 2.42 2.88 -4.69
N ASP A 104 2.11 2.01 -5.65
CA ASP A 104 1.76 0.61 -5.40
C ASP A 104 2.85 -0.16 -4.63
N THR A 105 4.12 0.08 -4.98
CA THR A 105 5.27 -0.48 -4.27
C THR A 105 5.43 0.14 -2.88
N HIS A 106 5.25 1.45 -2.75
CA HIS A 106 5.31 2.14 -1.46
C HIS A 106 4.25 1.59 -0.50
N THR A 107 3.00 1.44 -0.95
CA THR A 107 1.91 0.88 -0.14
C THR A 107 2.21 -0.57 0.26
N ALA A 108 2.67 -1.41 -0.68
CA ALA A 108 3.00 -2.80 -0.40
C ALA A 108 4.17 -2.97 0.59
N MET A 109 5.14 -2.06 0.58
CA MET A 109 6.25 -2.07 1.54
C MET A 109 5.86 -1.54 2.93
N MET A 110 4.79 -0.74 3.02
CA MET A 110 4.29 -0.22 4.29
C MET A 110 3.44 -1.22 5.06
N LEU A 111 2.82 -2.18 4.37
CA LEU A 111 2.03 -3.28 4.92
C LEU A 111 2.92 -4.44 5.36
#